data_88e1c856e6e3e7808aee05c09f0d43d5
#
_entry.id   88e1c856e6e3e7808aee05c09f0d43d5
#
_cell.length_a   1.000
_cell.length_b   1.000
_cell.length_c   1.000
_cell.angle_alpha   90.00
_cell.angle_beta   90.00
_cell.angle_gamma   90.00
#
_symmetry.space_group_name_H-M   'P 1'
#
loop_
_entity.id
_entity.type
_entity.pdbx_description
1 polymer ?
#
loop_
_entity_poly.entity_id
_entity_poly.type
_entity_poly.pdbx_seq_one_letter_code
_entity_poly.pdbx_strand_id
1 'polypeptide(L)'
;FLGTSQPKLIEAVSLMEANIEEPMSLDELSQHVALSRRQLERLFQKHLNCVPTRYYLELRLERARQLLLQTSKSIVDVAFACGFVSAPHFSKCYRDYFGIPPRDDRRQRSSERMRSGAVD
;
A
#
# COMPACT_ATOMS: atom_id res chain seq x y z
N PHE A 1 8.51 10.76 1.09
CA PHE A 1 8.28 12.21 1.12
C PHE A 1 6.95 12.58 0.47
N LEU A 2 6.16 13.39 1.14
CA LEU A 2 4.80 13.71 0.72
C LEU A 2 4.67 14.97 -0.13
N GLY A 3 5.70 15.76 -0.24
CA GLY A 3 5.62 17.04 -0.92
C GLY A 3 4.76 18.07 -0.20
N THR A 4 4.57 17.92 1.10
CA THR A 4 3.77 18.82 1.93
C THR A 4 4.46 19.07 3.25
N SER A 5 4.19 20.25 3.84
CA SER A 5 4.68 20.61 5.17
C SER A 5 3.60 20.51 6.25
N GLN A 6 2.43 19.95 5.95
CA GLN A 6 1.35 19.80 6.92
C GLN A 6 1.68 18.74 7.97
N PRO A 7 1.96 19.11 9.24
CA PRO A 7 2.43 18.15 10.25
C PRO A 7 1.44 17.03 10.53
N LYS A 8 0.14 17.34 10.59
CA LYS A 8 -0.90 16.33 10.87
C LYS A 8 -1.02 15.31 9.76
N LEU A 9 -0.88 15.74 8.52
CA LEU A 9 -0.91 14.83 7.37
C LEU A 9 0.32 13.93 7.36
N ILE A 10 1.50 14.49 7.60
CA ILE A 10 2.74 13.73 7.68
C ILE A 10 2.63 12.68 8.80
N GLU A 11 2.09 13.07 9.96
CA GLU A 11 1.90 12.16 11.09
C GLU A 11 0.96 11.02 10.72
N ALA A 12 -0.17 11.33 10.08
CA ALA A 12 -1.15 10.31 9.66
C ALA A 12 -0.54 9.30 8.68
N VAL A 13 0.20 9.79 7.69
CA VAL A 13 0.85 8.91 6.71
C VAL A 13 1.95 8.07 7.37
N SER A 14 2.70 8.63 8.30
CA SER A 14 3.70 7.87 9.06
C SER A 14 3.07 6.73 9.85
N LEU A 15 1.90 6.97 10.45
CA LEU A 15 1.14 5.94 11.15
C LEU A 15 0.66 4.84 10.19
N MET A 16 0.20 5.22 9.02
CA MET A 16 -0.20 4.25 7.99
C MET A 16 0.98 3.38 7.57
N GLU A 17 2.13 3.99 7.33
CA GLU A 17 3.34 3.27 6.94
C GLU A 17 3.84 2.32 8.02
N ALA A 18 3.65 2.69 9.28
CA ALA A 18 4.02 1.86 10.42
C ALA A 18 3.03 0.74 10.72
N ASN A 19 1.83 0.78 10.13
CA ASN A 19 0.75 -0.17 10.41
C ASN A 19 0.18 -0.75 9.12
N ILE A 20 1.02 -1.47 8.39
CA ILE A 20 0.65 -2.11 7.13
C ILE A 20 -0.03 -3.46 7.35
N GLU A 21 0.53 -4.31 8.22
CA GLU A 21 0.01 -5.66 8.46
C GLU A 21 -1.34 -5.64 9.19
N GLU A 22 -1.48 -4.72 10.15
CA GLU A 22 -2.73 -4.53 10.89
C GLU A 22 -3.19 -3.08 10.70
N PRO A 23 -3.88 -2.79 9.59
CA PRO A 23 -4.23 -1.41 9.28
C PRO A 23 -5.12 -0.77 10.33
N MET A 24 -4.81 0.47 10.64
CA MET A 24 -5.62 1.29 11.53
C MET A 24 -6.88 1.73 10.81
N SER A 25 -7.99 1.82 11.55
CA SER A 25 -9.22 2.41 11.02
C SER A 25 -9.06 3.92 10.85
N LEU A 26 -9.94 4.53 10.08
CA LEU A 26 -9.95 5.99 9.92
C LEU A 26 -10.21 6.67 11.26
N ASP A 27 -11.08 6.11 12.11
CA ASP A 27 -11.33 6.63 13.45
C ASP A 27 -10.07 6.59 14.31
N GLU A 28 -9.36 5.49 14.30
CA GLU A 28 -8.11 5.36 15.05
C GLU A 28 -7.06 6.38 14.58
N LEU A 29 -6.90 6.52 13.27
CA LEU A 29 -5.97 7.50 12.71
C LEU A 29 -6.33 8.92 13.13
N SER A 30 -7.60 9.28 13.00
CA SER A 30 -8.04 10.64 13.35
C SER A 30 -7.86 10.93 14.84
N GLN A 31 -8.12 9.94 15.71
CA GLN A 31 -7.86 10.09 17.15
C GLN A 31 -6.38 10.31 17.45
N HIS A 32 -5.50 9.54 16.82
CA HIS A 32 -4.07 9.66 17.04
C HIS A 32 -3.52 11.03 16.63
N VAL A 33 -4.02 11.60 15.55
CA VAL A 33 -3.55 12.91 15.10
C VAL A 33 -4.39 14.07 15.65
N ALA A 34 -5.35 13.77 16.53
CA ALA A 34 -6.22 14.76 17.18
C ALA A 34 -7.00 15.61 16.18
N LEU A 35 -7.54 14.98 15.15
CA LEU A 35 -8.43 15.59 14.18
C LEU A 35 -9.74 14.80 14.13
N SER A 36 -10.82 15.46 13.66
CA SER A 36 -12.02 14.72 13.29
C SER A 36 -11.77 13.97 11.98
N ARG A 37 -12.59 12.95 11.70
CA ARG A 37 -12.53 12.24 10.42
C ARG A 37 -12.65 13.21 9.24
N ARG A 38 -13.58 14.16 9.35
CA ARG A 38 -13.81 15.14 8.30
C ARG A 38 -12.60 16.03 8.05
N GLN A 39 -11.94 16.47 9.13
CA GLN A 39 -10.72 17.27 9.01
C GLN A 39 -9.59 16.48 8.35
N LEU A 40 -9.45 15.22 8.72
CA LEU A 40 -8.44 14.34 8.13
C LEU A 40 -8.71 14.10 6.65
N GLU A 41 -9.97 13.83 6.29
CA GLU A 41 -10.38 13.67 4.89
C GLU A 41 -10.11 14.93 4.07
N ARG A 42 -10.35 16.10 4.63
CA ARG A 42 -10.07 17.37 3.96
C ARG A 42 -8.57 17.56 3.70
N LEU A 43 -7.73 17.21 4.66
CA LEU A 43 -6.28 17.32 4.49
C LEU A 43 -5.79 16.39 3.37
N PHE A 44 -6.26 15.16 3.35
CA PHE A 44 -5.88 14.22 2.30
C PHE A 44 -6.36 14.72 0.94
N GLN A 45 -7.60 15.16 0.84
CA GLN A 45 -8.13 15.66 -0.43
C GLN A 45 -7.37 16.88 -0.93
N LYS A 46 -7.06 17.81 -0.03
CA LYS A 46 -6.38 19.05 -0.39
C LYS A 46 -4.94 18.82 -0.84
N HIS A 47 -4.19 17.98 -0.14
CA HIS A 47 -2.75 17.83 -0.37
C HIS A 47 -2.39 16.59 -1.19
N LEU A 48 -3.20 15.53 -1.17
CA LEU A 48 -2.91 14.27 -1.84
C LEU A 48 -3.96 13.87 -2.87
N ASN A 49 -5.02 14.67 -3.01
CA ASN A 49 -6.07 14.49 -4.01
C ASN A 49 -6.75 13.10 -3.93
N CYS A 50 -6.87 12.56 -2.73
CA CYS A 50 -7.57 11.30 -2.50
C CYS A 50 -8.06 11.23 -1.05
N VAL A 51 -8.95 10.27 -0.77
CA VAL A 51 -9.41 10.03 0.59
C VAL A 51 -8.39 9.16 1.34
N PRO A 52 -8.34 9.25 2.69
CA PRO A 52 -7.35 8.51 3.49
C PRO A 52 -7.36 7.01 3.27
N THR A 53 -8.56 6.40 3.17
CA THR A 53 -8.68 4.95 2.98
C THR A 53 -8.09 4.50 1.64
N ARG A 54 -8.23 5.31 0.60
CA ARG A 54 -7.63 5.03 -0.71
C ARG A 54 -6.11 5.14 -0.65
N TYR A 55 -5.61 6.20 -0.03
CA TYR A 55 -4.17 6.37 0.14
C TYR A 55 -3.55 5.20 0.89
N TYR A 56 -4.21 4.77 1.97
CA TYR A 56 -3.76 3.66 2.79
C TYR A 56 -3.73 2.35 2.00
N LEU A 57 -4.78 2.11 1.22
CA LEU A 57 -4.83 0.93 0.34
C LEU A 57 -3.65 0.91 -0.62
N GLU A 58 -3.34 2.05 -1.24
CA GLU A 58 -2.24 2.15 -2.18
C GLU A 58 -0.87 1.92 -1.52
N LEU A 59 -0.69 2.41 -0.29
CA LEU A 59 0.54 2.11 0.48
C LEU A 59 0.70 0.61 0.70
N ARG A 60 -0.38 -0.05 1.08
CA ARG A 60 -0.36 -1.49 1.33
C ARG A 60 -0.08 -2.28 0.05
N LEU A 61 -0.63 -1.86 -1.06
CA LEU A 61 -0.38 -2.48 -2.36
C LEU A 61 1.05 -2.26 -2.83
N GLU A 62 1.60 -1.06 -2.63
CA GLU A 62 3.00 -0.78 -2.94
C GLU A 62 3.94 -1.65 -2.09
N ARG A 63 3.64 -1.80 -0.81
CA ARG A 63 4.41 -2.69 0.06
C ARG A 63 4.31 -4.14 -0.40
N ALA A 64 3.11 -4.56 -0.78
CA ALA A 64 2.89 -5.91 -1.29
C ALA A 64 3.72 -6.18 -2.55
N ARG A 65 3.79 -5.21 -3.45
CA ARG A 65 4.60 -5.35 -4.65
C ARG A 65 6.08 -5.51 -4.33
N GLN A 66 6.59 -4.75 -3.37
CA GLN A 66 7.98 -4.91 -2.93
C GLN A 66 8.23 -6.33 -2.43
N LEU A 67 7.36 -6.85 -1.57
CA LEU A 67 7.49 -8.22 -1.04
C LEU A 67 7.38 -9.27 -2.15
N LEU A 68 6.45 -9.05 -3.07
CA LEU A 68 6.20 -9.95 -4.18
C LEU A 68 7.43 -10.08 -5.09
N LEU A 69 8.08 -8.96 -5.38
CA LEU A 69 9.20 -8.91 -6.32
C LEU A 69 10.56 -9.19 -5.65
N GLN A 70 10.69 -8.94 -4.36
CA GLN A 70 11.96 -9.03 -3.64
C GLN A 70 12.07 -10.27 -2.75
N THR A 71 10.99 -11.03 -2.57
CA THR A 71 11.00 -12.21 -1.73
C THR A 71 10.34 -13.39 -2.46
N SER A 72 10.48 -14.59 -1.88
CA SER A 72 9.80 -15.78 -2.37
C SER A 72 8.53 -16.10 -1.59
N LYS A 73 8.01 -15.17 -0.80
CA LYS A 73 6.77 -15.36 -0.04
C LYS A 73 5.63 -15.72 -0.99
N SER A 74 4.74 -16.61 -0.52
CA SER A 74 3.56 -16.96 -1.31
C SER A 74 2.65 -15.73 -1.49
N ILE A 75 1.80 -15.76 -2.50
CA ILE A 75 0.82 -14.69 -2.73
C ILE A 75 -0.07 -14.50 -1.49
N VAL A 76 -0.49 -15.62 -0.87
CA VAL A 76 -1.31 -15.59 0.35
C VAL A 76 -0.57 -14.90 1.49
N ASP A 77 0.70 -15.24 1.69
CA ASP A 77 1.50 -14.66 2.76
C ASP A 77 1.74 -13.16 2.52
N VAL A 78 1.98 -12.76 1.27
CA VAL A 78 2.11 -11.35 0.92
C VAL A 78 0.81 -10.60 1.23
N ALA A 79 -0.34 -11.18 0.87
CA ALA A 79 -1.64 -10.58 1.14
C ALA A 79 -1.82 -10.32 2.63
N PHE A 80 -1.57 -11.32 3.48
CA PHE A 80 -1.73 -11.17 4.93
C PHE A 80 -0.70 -10.20 5.52
N ALA A 81 0.54 -10.23 5.03
CA ALA A 81 1.58 -9.30 5.49
C ALA A 81 1.24 -7.84 5.18
N CYS A 82 0.36 -7.60 4.23
CA CYS A 82 -0.05 -6.25 3.84
C CYS A 82 -1.48 -5.91 4.25
N GLY A 83 -2.01 -6.65 5.23
CA GLY A 83 -3.27 -6.30 5.88
C GLY A 83 -4.52 -6.75 5.14
N PHE A 84 -4.41 -7.61 4.15
CA PHE A 84 -5.57 -8.19 3.48
C PHE A 84 -6.00 -9.46 4.19
N VAL A 85 -7.30 -9.64 4.33
CA VAL A 85 -7.86 -10.81 5.02
C VAL A 85 -8.14 -11.97 4.08
N SER A 86 -8.06 -11.74 2.76
CA SER A 86 -8.23 -12.81 1.77
C SER A 86 -7.35 -12.56 0.55
N ALA A 87 -6.80 -13.63 0.01
CA ALA A 87 -5.99 -13.56 -1.21
C ALA A 87 -6.79 -13.13 -2.44
N PRO A 88 -8.04 -13.59 -2.65
CA PRO A 88 -8.84 -13.11 -3.78
C PRO A 88 -9.09 -11.62 -3.76
N HIS A 89 -9.41 -11.05 -2.61
CA HIS A 89 -9.61 -9.61 -2.48
C HIS A 89 -8.29 -8.85 -2.76
N PHE A 90 -7.19 -9.33 -2.21
CA PHE A 90 -5.87 -8.78 -2.49
C PHE A 90 -5.56 -8.79 -3.98
N SER A 91 -5.75 -9.91 -4.65
CA SER A 91 -5.45 -10.06 -6.07
C SER A 91 -6.28 -9.10 -6.93
N LYS A 92 -7.55 -8.93 -6.57
CA LYS A 92 -8.42 -7.97 -7.27
C LYS A 92 -7.92 -6.54 -7.11
N CYS A 93 -7.63 -6.12 -5.88
CA CYS A 93 -7.13 -4.78 -5.60
C CYS A 93 -5.79 -4.53 -6.31
N TYR A 94 -4.91 -5.51 -6.28
CA TYR A 94 -3.60 -5.44 -6.93
C TYR A 94 -3.75 -5.24 -8.43
N ARG A 95 -4.56 -6.08 -9.08
CA ARG A 95 -4.79 -5.96 -10.52
C ARG A 95 -5.44 -4.63 -10.89
N ASP A 96 -6.41 -4.17 -10.09
CA ASP A 96 -7.09 -2.90 -10.35
C ASP A 96 -6.11 -1.73 -10.27
N TYR A 97 -5.14 -1.79 -9.36
CA TYR A 97 -4.18 -0.70 -9.16
C TYR A 97 -2.97 -0.78 -10.11
N PHE A 98 -2.38 -1.96 -10.26
CA PHE A 98 -1.18 -2.12 -11.09
C PHE A 98 -1.47 -2.58 -12.51
N GLY A 99 -2.69 -2.96 -12.83
CA GLY A 99 -3.07 -3.42 -14.16
C GLY A 99 -2.67 -4.86 -14.50
N ILE A 100 -2.13 -5.59 -13.53
CA ILE A 100 -1.65 -6.96 -13.72
C ILE A 100 -1.87 -7.74 -12.41
N PRO A 101 -2.29 -9.02 -12.48
CA PRO A 101 -2.41 -9.82 -11.26
C PRO A 101 -1.05 -10.06 -10.59
N PRO A 102 -1.02 -10.24 -9.25
CA PRO A 102 0.24 -10.42 -8.53
C PRO A 102 1.09 -11.56 -9.07
N ARG A 103 0.47 -12.70 -9.36
CA ARG A 103 1.14 -13.88 -9.88
C ARG A 103 1.85 -13.58 -11.20
N ASP A 104 1.17 -12.88 -12.10
CA ASP A 104 1.70 -12.55 -13.41
C ASP A 104 2.81 -11.50 -13.31
N ASP A 105 2.65 -10.52 -12.41
CA ASP A 105 3.67 -9.50 -12.17
C ASP A 105 4.97 -10.15 -11.67
N ARG A 106 4.87 -11.06 -10.70
CA ARG A 106 6.02 -11.81 -10.20
C ARG A 106 6.70 -12.61 -11.31
N ARG A 107 5.91 -13.30 -12.14
CA ARG A 107 6.44 -14.12 -13.23
C ARG A 107 7.14 -13.29 -14.29
N GLN A 108 6.57 -12.16 -14.68
CA GLN A 108 7.19 -11.25 -15.64
C GLN A 108 8.53 -10.72 -15.14
N ARG A 109 8.58 -10.29 -13.86
CA ARG A 109 9.82 -9.77 -13.28
C ARG A 109 10.90 -10.83 -13.18
N SER A 110 10.53 -12.06 -12.85
CA SER A 110 11.47 -13.18 -12.83
C SER A 110 12.06 -13.45 -14.23
N SER A 111 11.23 -13.41 -15.27
CA SER A 111 11.67 -13.58 -16.65
C SER A 111 12.61 -12.46 -17.09
N GLU A 112 12.30 -11.22 -16.74
CA GLU A 112 13.16 -10.07 -17.03
C GLU A 112 14.52 -10.19 -16.35
N ARG A 113 14.54 -10.62 -15.07
CA ARG A 113 15.79 -10.84 -14.33
C ARG A 113 16.65 -11.90 -14.97
N MET A 114 16.04 -13.00 -15.40
CA MET A 114 16.76 -14.08 -16.05
C MET A 114 17.38 -13.61 -17.37
N ARG A 115 16.65 -12.83 -18.16
CA ARG A 115 17.19 -12.27 -19.41
C ARG A 115 18.34 -11.32 -19.14
N SER A 116 18.20 -10.43 -18.13
CA SER A 116 19.29 -9.51 -17.75
C SER A 116 20.52 -10.27 -17.25
N GLY A 117 20.33 -11.31 -16.45
CA GLY A 117 21.41 -12.13 -15.95
C GLY A 117 22.12 -12.91 -17.05
N ALA A 118 21.41 -13.29 -18.11
CA ALA A 118 22.00 -14.02 -19.22
C ALA A 118 22.88 -13.13 -20.10
N VAL A 119 22.74 -11.83 -20.04
CA VAL A 119 23.55 -10.87 -20.81
C VAL A 119 24.90 -10.61 -20.13
N ASP A 120 24.96 -10.76 -18.85
CA ASP A 120 26.18 -10.56 -18.07
C ASP A 120 27.06 -11.82 -18.10
#